data_869ecc0edd3382b5b1c2f18d7d4cd545
#
_entry.id   869ecc0edd3382b5b1c2f18d7d4cd545
#
_cell.length_a   1.000
_cell.length_b   1.000
_cell.length_c   1.000
_cell.angle_alpha   90.00
_cell.angle_beta   90.00
_cell.angle_gamma   90.00
#
_symmetry.space_group_name_H-M   'P 1'
#
loop_
_entity.id
_entity.type
_entity.pdbx_description
1 polymer ?
#
loop_
_entity_poly.entity_id
_entity_poly.type
_entity_poly.pdbx_seq_one_letter_code
_entity_poly.pdbx_strand_id
1 'polypeptide(L)'
;MDNYTDKNKMKLGFGLMRLPKLEDGRIDVEQTKEMVDLFLKAGGTYFDTAFAYPGSEEAIRKALVERYPRDSYTLATKLICNADIHNEEDAKKEFYTSLERTNAKYFDYYLLHALQRTNYFRYDEYHLWDFVKEMKVRD
;
A
#
# COMPACT_ATOMS: atom_id res chain seq x y z
N MET A 1 -5.51 16.06 7.70
CA MET A 1 -4.26 16.18 8.50
C MET A 1 -4.65 15.98 9.94
N ASP A 2 -3.87 15.32 10.76
CA ASP A 2 -3.89 15.28 12.22
C ASP A 2 -4.52 14.10 12.95
N ASN A 3 -4.60 12.96 12.32
CA ASN A 3 -4.90 11.75 13.10
C ASN A 3 -3.65 11.11 13.77
N TYR A 4 -2.48 11.71 13.59
CA TYR A 4 -1.23 11.21 14.18
C TYR A 4 -1.04 11.59 15.66
N THR A 5 -1.81 12.57 16.15
CA THR A 5 -1.67 13.10 17.51
C THR A 5 -2.74 12.62 18.48
N ASP A 6 -3.71 11.84 18.04
CA ASP A 6 -4.70 11.27 18.97
C ASP A 6 -4.02 10.17 19.81
N LYS A 7 -3.73 10.52 21.06
CA LYS A 7 -3.09 9.62 22.03
C LYS A 7 -3.91 8.37 22.34
N ASN A 8 -5.18 8.32 21.93
CA ASN A 8 -6.09 7.21 22.14
C ASN A 8 -6.13 6.23 20.95
N LYS A 9 -5.51 6.56 19.82
CA LYS A 9 -5.43 5.65 18.67
C LYS A 9 -4.28 4.68 18.80
N MET A 10 -4.53 3.44 18.38
CA MET A 10 -3.48 2.42 18.25
C MET A 10 -2.40 2.92 17.29
N LYS A 11 -1.15 2.94 17.77
CA LYS A 11 0.01 3.37 16.98
C LYS A 11 0.67 2.23 16.18
N LEU A 12 0.11 1.03 16.26
CA LEU A 12 0.56 -0.14 15.52
C LEU A 12 -0.09 -0.17 14.14
N GLY A 13 0.72 -0.36 13.10
CA GLY A 13 0.26 -0.64 11.73
C GLY A 13 0.32 -2.12 11.41
N PHE A 14 -0.51 -2.57 10.49
CA PHE A 14 -0.54 -3.93 9.98
C PHE A 14 0.26 -4.00 8.67
N GLY A 15 1.44 -4.62 8.71
CA GLY A 15 2.28 -4.86 7.53
C GLY A 15 1.83 -6.09 6.74
N LEU A 16 1.65 -5.92 5.44
CA LEU A 16 1.11 -6.95 4.54
C LEU A 16 2.19 -7.61 3.65
N MET A 17 3.46 -7.44 4.00
CA MET A 17 4.57 -8.02 3.24
C MET A 17 4.67 -9.54 3.40
N ARG A 18 4.38 -10.06 4.59
CA ARG A 18 4.55 -11.47 4.95
C ARG A 18 3.24 -12.09 5.41
N LEU A 19 2.27 -12.09 4.51
CA LEU A 19 0.99 -12.72 4.78
C LEU A 19 1.11 -14.25 4.84
N PRO A 20 0.23 -14.94 5.59
CA PRO A 20 0.21 -16.40 5.63
C PRO A 20 -0.01 -16.98 4.24
N LYS A 21 0.56 -18.16 4.01
CA LYS A 21 0.50 -18.82 2.71
C LYS A 21 -0.08 -20.24 2.85
N LEU A 22 -0.78 -20.65 1.81
CA LEU A 22 -1.21 -22.03 1.60
C LEU A 22 0.00 -22.91 1.23
N GLU A 23 -0.19 -24.21 1.25
CA GLU A 23 0.86 -25.19 0.88
C GLU A 23 1.39 -24.99 -0.55
N ASP A 24 0.57 -24.49 -1.46
CA ASP A 24 0.95 -24.19 -2.85
C ASP A 24 1.68 -22.85 -3.03
N GLY A 25 1.94 -22.13 -1.94
CA GLY A 25 2.66 -20.85 -1.91
C GLY A 25 1.80 -19.61 -2.18
N ARG A 26 0.52 -19.77 -2.51
CA ARG A 26 -0.41 -18.63 -2.62
C ARG A 26 -0.72 -18.04 -1.25
N ILE A 27 -1.05 -16.75 -1.21
CA ILE A 27 -1.50 -16.12 0.03
C ILE A 27 -2.81 -16.77 0.50
N ASP A 28 -2.85 -17.14 1.78
CA ASP A 28 -4.07 -17.59 2.44
C ASP A 28 -4.98 -16.39 2.74
N VAL A 29 -5.88 -16.12 1.82
CA VAL A 29 -6.80 -14.99 1.93
C VAL A 29 -7.77 -15.14 3.10
N GLU A 30 -8.23 -16.35 3.40
CA GLU A 30 -9.16 -16.58 4.50
C GLU A 30 -8.49 -16.30 5.85
N GLN A 31 -7.28 -16.79 6.07
CA GLN A 31 -6.52 -16.46 7.27
C GLN A 31 -6.20 -14.94 7.32
N THR A 32 -5.89 -14.33 6.19
CA THR A 32 -5.66 -12.87 6.11
C THR A 32 -6.91 -12.08 6.51
N LYS A 33 -8.11 -12.51 6.12
CA LYS A 33 -9.37 -11.91 6.56
C LYS A 33 -9.54 -11.95 8.07
N GLU A 34 -9.27 -13.09 8.68
CA GLU A 34 -9.34 -13.25 10.15
C GLU A 34 -8.36 -12.31 10.86
N MET A 35 -7.13 -12.20 10.36
CA MET A 35 -6.12 -11.30 10.90
C MET A 35 -6.54 -9.83 10.78
N VAL A 36 -7.09 -9.42 9.66
CA VAL A 36 -7.63 -8.08 9.43
C VAL A 36 -8.78 -7.77 10.40
N ASP A 37 -9.71 -8.71 10.56
CA ASP A 37 -10.85 -8.55 11.46
C ASP A 37 -10.40 -8.38 12.92
N LEU A 38 -9.45 -9.18 13.36
CA LEU A 38 -8.87 -9.08 14.71
C LEU A 38 -8.16 -7.75 14.94
N PHE A 39 -7.39 -7.28 13.95
CA PHE A 39 -6.68 -6.01 14.03
C PHE A 39 -7.64 -4.81 14.13
N LEU A 40 -8.67 -4.78 13.29
CA LEU A 40 -9.70 -3.75 13.32
C LEU A 40 -10.49 -3.79 14.63
N LYS A 41 -10.86 -4.98 15.11
CA LYS A 41 -11.56 -5.18 16.40
C LYS A 41 -10.74 -4.67 17.57
N ALA A 42 -9.42 -4.79 17.51
CA ALA A 42 -8.51 -4.27 18.54
C ALA A 42 -8.30 -2.75 18.45
N GLY A 43 -8.92 -2.06 17.49
CA GLY A 43 -8.81 -0.61 17.31
C GLY A 43 -7.69 -0.17 16.37
N GLY A 44 -7.02 -1.11 15.68
CA GLY A 44 -6.05 -0.80 14.63
C GLY A 44 -6.75 -0.34 13.36
N THR A 45 -6.14 0.60 12.65
CA THR A 45 -6.73 1.15 11.41
C THR A 45 -5.74 1.30 10.26
N TYR A 46 -4.44 1.20 10.51
CA TYR A 46 -3.40 1.45 9.52
C TYR A 46 -2.91 0.14 8.89
N PHE A 47 -3.03 0.04 7.57
CA PHE A 47 -2.54 -1.09 6.77
C PHE A 47 -1.48 -0.63 5.78
N ASP A 48 -0.40 -1.41 5.66
CA ASP A 48 0.77 -1.10 4.84
C ASP A 48 1.04 -2.21 3.84
N THR A 49 0.91 -1.90 2.55
CA THR A 49 1.26 -2.77 1.44
C THR A 49 2.25 -2.10 0.50
N ALA A 50 2.59 -2.71 -0.61
CA ALA A 50 3.42 -2.15 -1.67
C ALA A 50 3.18 -2.86 -3.00
N PHE A 51 3.39 -2.15 -4.09
CA PHE A 51 3.40 -2.72 -5.43
C PHE A 51 4.33 -3.93 -5.53
N ALA A 52 5.50 -3.84 -4.89
CA ALA A 52 6.53 -4.88 -4.91
C ALA A 52 6.24 -6.12 -4.05
N TYR A 53 5.19 -6.11 -3.22
CA TYR A 53 4.85 -7.26 -2.39
C TYR A 53 3.97 -8.24 -3.17
N PRO A 54 4.49 -9.42 -3.61
CA PRO A 54 3.76 -10.32 -4.49
C PRO A 54 2.41 -10.75 -3.90
N GLY A 55 1.32 -10.45 -4.62
CA GLY A 55 -0.04 -10.82 -4.23
C GLY A 55 -0.65 -10.05 -3.06
N SER A 56 0.10 -9.14 -2.42
CA SER A 56 -0.34 -8.42 -1.22
C SER A 56 -1.47 -7.43 -1.52
N GLU A 57 -1.36 -6.66 -2.61
CA GLU A 57 -2.38 -5.68 -2.98
C GLU A 57 -3.72 -6.35 -3.35
N GLU A 58 -3.68 -7.49 -4.03
CA GLU A 58 -4.87 -8.30 -4.34
C GLU A 58 -5.45 -8.97 -3.08
N ALA A 59 -4.59 -9.40 -2.16
CA ALA A 59 -5.03 -10.00 -0.90
C ALA A 59 -5.75 -8.98 -0.01
N ILE A 60 -5.20 -7.77 0.13
CA ILE A 60 -5.84 -6.71 0.94
C ILE A 60 -7.14 -6.22 0.30
N ARG A 61 -7.26 -6.25 -1.02
CA ARG A 61 -8.54 -6.02 -1.68
C ARG A 61 -9.62 -6.94 -1.13
N LYS A 62 -9.37 -8.24 -1.11
CA LYS A 62 -10.34 -9.26 -0.66
C LYS A 62 -10.55 -9.25 0.85
N ALA A 63 -9.50 -9.00 1.61
CA ALA A 63 -9.55 -9.08 3.07
C ALA A 63 -10.07 -7.81 3.75
N LEU A 64 -9.90 -6.65 3.14
CA LEU A 64 -10.23 -5.36 3.72
C LEU A 64 -11.14 -4.52 2.83
N VAL A 65 -10.68 -4.17 1.62
CA VAL A 65 -11.31 -3.15 0.78
C VAL A 65 -12.74 -3.53 0.37
N GLU A 66 -12.97 -4.77 0.02
CA GLU A 66 -14.30 -5.28 -0.37
C GLU A 66 -15.23 -5.55 0.82
N ARG A 67 -14.73 -5.49 2.05
CA ARG A 67 -15.46 -5.91 3.25
C ARG A 67 -15.79 -4.78 4.22
N TYR A 68 -15.03 -3.71 4.20
CA TYR A 68 -15.14 -2.61 5.16
C TYR A 68 -15.31 -1.26 4.44
N PRO A 69 -16.03 -0.29 5.06
CA PRO A 69 -16.15 1.05 4.51
C PRO A 69 -14.77 1.69 4.32
N ARG A 70 -14.56 2.37 3.18
CA ARG A 70 -13.24 2.92 2.82
C ARG A 70 -12.71 3.94 3.85
N ASP A 71 -13.57 4.68 4.48
CA ASP A 71 -13.24 5.70 5.49
C ASP A 71 -12.98 5.12 6.89
N SER A 72 -13.17 3.81 7.08
CA SER A 72 -12.95 3.14 8.37
C SER A 72 -11.51 2.71 8.61
N TYR A 73 -10.63 2.81 7.61
CA TYR A 73 -9.23 2.40 7.69
C TYR A 73 -8.32 3.32 6.89
N THR A 74 -7.04 3.28 7.22
CA THR A 74 -5.95 3.95 6.50
C THR A 74 -5.17 2.92 5.70
N LEU A 75 -4.95 3.17 4.42
CA LEU A 75 -4.21 2.29 3.52
C LEU A 75 -3.02 3.01 2.91
N ALA A 76 -1.84 2.44 3.09
CA ALA A 76 -0.60 2.87 2.46
C ALA A 76 -0.13 1.85 1.44
N THR A 77 0.33 2.31 0.29
CA THR A 77 1.09 1.51 -0.67
C THR A 77 2.30 2.28 -1.18
N LYS A 78 3.12 1.67 -2.04
CA LYS A 78 4.43 2.20 -2.41
C LYS A 78 4.75 1.92 -3.87
N LEU A 79 5.36 2.90 -4.53
CA LEU A 79 5.97 2.78 -5.84
C LEU A 79 7.44 2.39 -5.67
N ILE A 80 7.91 1.40 -6.43
CA ILE A 80 9.32 1.03 -6.46
C ILE A 80 9.93 1.32 -7.83
N CYS A 81 11.05 2.02 -7.86
CA CYS A 81 11.81 2.25 -9.07
C CYS A 81 13.04 1.33 -9.11
N ASN A 82 12.80 0.06 -9.38
CA ASN A 82 13.83 -0.96 -9.48
C ASN A 82 14.36 -1.11 -10.93
N ALA A 83 15.18 -2.13 -11.16
CA ALA A 83 15.80 -2.38 -12.47
C ALA A 83 14.79 -2.71 -13.60
N ASP A 84 13.58 -3.13 -13.25
CA ASP A 84 12.53 -3.47 -14.23
C ASP A 84 11.79 -2.24 -14.75
N ILE A 85 12.00 -1.08 -14.11
CA ILE A 85 11.43 0.19 -14.55
C ILE A 85 12.41 0.88 -15.49
N HIS A 86 12.01 1.07 -16.73
CA HIS A 86 12.88 1.56 -17.81
C HIS A 86 12.61 3.01 -18.23
N ASN A 87 11.48 3.58 -17.82
CA ASN A 87 11.08 4.93 -18.16
C ASN A 87 10.08 5.51 -17.15
N GLU A 88 9.81 6.80 -17.27
CA GLU A 88 8.89 7.54 -16.41
C GLU A 88 7.45 6.99 -16.46
N GLU A 89 6.99 6.61 -17.65
CA GLU A 89 5.63 6.08 -17.86
C GLU A 89 5.44 4.75 -17.12
N ASP A 90 6.39 3.85 -17.21
CA ASP A 90 6.36 2.56 -16.49
C ASP A 90 6.29 2.78 -14.98
N ALA A 91 7.07 3.73 -14.45
CA ALA A 91 7.05 4.05 -13.02
C ALA A 91 5.70 4.61 -12.58
N LYS A 92 5.15 5.56 -13.32
CA LYS A 92 3.83 6.16 -13.03
C LYS A 92 2.69 5.15 -13.14
N LYS A 93 2.81 4.20 -14.05
CA LYS A 93 1.82 3.12 -14.23
C LYS A 93 1.65 2.26 -12.98
N GLU A 94 2.68 2.09 -12.14
CA GLU A 94 2.56 1.35 -10.88
C GLU A 94 1.46 1.91 -9.97
N PHE A 95 1.31 3.23 -9.90
CA PHE A 95 0.26 3.87 -9.09
C PHE A 95 -1.14 3.42 -9.53
N TYR A 96 -1.41 3.47 -10.82
CA TYR A 96 -2.71 3.07 -11.38
C TYR A 96 -2.94 1.56 -11.26
N THR A 97 -1.89 0.76 -11.44
CA THR A 97 -1.94 -0.68 -11.21
C THR A 97 -2.24 -1.02 -9.75
N SER A 98 -1.67 -0.29 -8.80
CA SER A 98 -1.98 -0.45 -7.38
C SER A 98 -3.42 -0.09 -7.04
N LEU A 99 -3.96 0.98 -7.64
CA LEU A 99 -5.39 1.32 -7.51
C LEU A 99 -6.29 0.20 -8.04
N GLU A 100 -5.94 -0.36 -9.20
CA GLU A 100 -6.69 -1.46 -9.81
C GLU A 100 -6.61 -2.75 -8.99
N ARG A 101 -5.43 -3.16 -8.53
CA ARG A 101 -5.21 -4.34 -7.69
C ARG A 101 -5.96 -4.27 -6.37
N THR A 102 -5.90 -3.13 -5.70
CA THR A 102 -6.53 -2.92 -4.39
C THR A 102 -8.01 -2.55 -4.51
N ASN A 103 -8.45 -1.98 -5.63
CA ASN A 103 -9.77 -1.37 -5.80
C ASN A 103 -10.10 -0.34 -4.70
N ALA A 104 -9.08 0.35 -4.18
CA ALA A 104 -9.20 1.17 -2.96
C ALA A 104 -9.71 2.60 -3.20
N LYS A 105 -9.97 3.00 -4.43
CA LYS A 105 -10.35 4.36 -4.89
C LYS A 105 -9.24 5.40 -4.65
N TYR A 106 -8.63 5.41 -3.47
CA TYR A 106 -7.53 6.30 -3.09
C TYR A 106 -6.64 5.62 -2.04
N PHE A 107 -5.41 6.10 -1.90
CA PHE A 107 -4.51 5.74 -0.81
C PHE A 107 -4.37 6.93 0.14
N ASP A 108 -4.38 6.65 1.45
CA ASP A 108 -4.13 7.69 2.45
C ASP A 108 -2.66 8.11 2.46
N TYR A 109 -1.77 7.16 2.21
CA TYR A 109 -0.33 7.37 2.07
C TYR A 109 0.21 6.63 0.86
N TYR A 110 1.03 7.33 0.09
CA TYR A 110 1.75 6.75 -1.05
C TYR A 110 3.23 7.06 -0.93
N LEU A 111 4.05 6.01 -0.85
CA LEU A 111 5.46 6.12 -0.54
C LEU A 111 6.32 5.83 -1.77
N LEU A 112 7.47 6.50 -1.84
CA LEU A 112 8.56 6.12 -2.73
C LEU A 112 9.41 5.05 -2.01
N HIS A 113 9.40 3.83 -2.54
CA HIS A 113 9.85 2.61 -1.87
C HIS A 113 11.37 2.45 -1.98
N ALA A 114 11.98 2.00 -0.88
CA ALA A 114 13.37 1.56 -0.84
C ALA A 114 14.38 2.59 -1.40
N LEU A 115 14.18 3.87 -1.10
CA LEU A 115 15.12 4.94 -1.48
C LEU A 115 16.49 4.70 -0.85
N GLN A 116 17.51 4.64 -1.70
CA GLN A 116 18.90 4.41 -1.32
C GLN A 116 19.84 5.31 -2.13
N ARG A 117 21.07 5.49 -1.64
CA ARG A 117 22.11 6.26 -2.38
C ARG A 117 22.38 5.69 -3.77
N THR A 118 22.12 4.40 -3.98
CA THR A 118 22.38 3.70 -5.24
C THR A 118 21.24 3.79 -6.25
N ASN A 119 20.05 4.27 -5.86
CA ASN A 119 18.87 4.29 -6.74
C ASN A 119 18.08 5.59 -6.76
N TYR A 120 18.33 6.55 -5.84
CA TYR A 120 17.52 7.77 -5.74
C TYR A 120 17.52 8.60 -7.03
N PHE A 121 18.62 8.55 -7.81
CA PHE A 121 18.73 9.28 -9.07
C PHE A 121 17.65 8.88 -10.09
N ARG A 122 17.13 7.65 -10.04
CA ARG A 122 16.03 7.21 -10.91
C ARG A 122 14.72 7.92 -10.58
N TYR A 123 14.49 8.15 -9.28
CA TYR A 123 13.31 8.90 -8.83
C TYR A 123 13.36 10.35 -9.28
N ASP A 124 14.55 10.94 -9.36
CA ASP A 124 14.78 12.28 -9.95
C ASP A 124 14.60 12.25 -11.46
N GLU A 125 15.24 11.32 -12.15
CA GLU A 125 15.20 11.16 -13.61
C GLU A 125 13.78 10.98 -14.14
N TYR A 126 12.96 10.21 -13.44
CA TYR A 126 11.57 9.92 -13.82
C TYR A 126 10.54 10.87 -13.16
N HIS A 127 10.99 11.98 -12.60
CA HIS A 127 10.16 13.05 -12.01
C HIS A 127 9.12 12.52 -10.99
N LEU A 128 9.47 11.48 -10.23
CA LEU A 128 8.54 10.81 -9.34
C LEU A 128 8.17 11.65 -8.11
N TRP A 129 9.05 12.55 -7.69
CA TRP A 129 8.75 13.52 -6.63
C TRP A 129 7.60 14.46 -7.00
N ASP A 130 7.60 14.95 -8.24
CA ASP A 130 6.53 15.81 -8.73
C ASP A 130 5.27 15.03 -8.99
N PHE A 131 5.40 13.81 -9.51
CA PHE A 131 4.28 12.90 -9.72
C PHE A 131 3.50 12.62 -8.42
N VAL A 132 4.18 12.27 -7.33
CA VAL A 132 3.48 11.99 -6.05
C VAL A 132 2.82 13.24 -5.46
N LYS A 133 3.40 14.42 -5.68
CA LYS A 133 2.77 15.69 -5.30
C LYS A 133 1.51 15.97 -6.13
N GLU A 134 1.58 15.71 -7.45
CA GLU A 134 0.43 15.84 -8.34
C GLU A 134 -0.71 14.91 -7.94
N MET A 135 -0.42 13.65 -7.64
CA MET A 135 -1.44 12.68 -7.21
C MET A 135 -2.09 13.06 -5.88
N LYS A 136 -1.36 13.73 -5.00
CA LYS A 136 -1.89 14.21 -3.71
C LYS A 136 -2.93 15.32 -3.85
N VAL A 137 -2.87 16.10 -4.90
CA VAL A 137 -3.76 17.27 -5.13
C VAL A 137 -5.04 16.89 -5.89
N ARG A 138 -5.05 15.73 -6.53
CA ARG A 138 -6.23 15.20 -7.23
C ARG A 138 -7.14 14.50 -6.22
N ASP A 139 -8.06 15.24 -5.64
CA ASP A 139 -9.18 14.71 -4.85
C ASP A 139 -10.27 14.13 -5.76
#